data_954eecbd8eeb49ae2ba1ef22be44efb5
#
_entry.id   954eecbd8eeb49ae2ba1ef22be44efb5
#
_cell.length_a   1.000
_cell.length_b   1.000
_cell.length_c   1.000
_cell.angle_alpha   90.00
_cell.angle_beta   90.00
_cell.angle_gamma   90.00
#
_symmetry.space_group_name_H-M   'P 1'
#
loop_
_entity.id
_entity.type
_entity.pdbx_description
1 polymer ?
#
loop_
_entity_poly.entity_id
_entity_poly.type
_entity_poly.pdbx_seq_one_letter_code
_entity_poly.pdbx_strand_id
1 'polypeptide(L)'
;MKKLLGLLLAMAVAFPASADVLKNVTLKGEIQTIASDVRHNDVAADARYNSGTNARALAGLSFDLVEDVRANVLFQYGYAWGTNNKANEGFDNADGMKLAEANVVLSNLFCCLEATVGRQFYGDENSAVMYFGPTHYNAEGVNLARALDAVKVSYSDDFKSFTMIAGKVASWEDEDASNNDAAVYGADLKLNLTDAVSLQAYGYDFRDVSYMKGDVVATDKNVGFYGAKLAFNPEAALLSVEYARNFAGDRLVKENKDTGYMVKADGAIDLEAVTARAAFLYSNGNFFAFGNYRPGLLIGDPMKGEIFDYTEDGVRMFNVGFDFKPYEKWTVSLDGYSFQSRFGRHSATLEADLTAKYAHNEYVELFAGVGYAKYGTEGNYNKTDFGKDNTKGQLGMLIKF
;
A
#
# COMPACT_ATOMS: atom_id res chain seq x y z
N MET A 1 -8.12 18.78 13.82
CA MET A 1 -7.28 18.75 15.04
C MET A 1 -8.08 18.93 16.33
N LYS A 2 -8.85 20.04 16.52
CA LYS A 2 -9.62 20.24 17.78
C LYS A 2 -10.60 19.10 18.10
N LYS A 3 -11.28 18.52 17.10
CA LYS A 3 -12.23 17.40 17.31
C LYS A 3 -11.51 16.08 17.66
N LEU A 4 -10.36 15.81 17.05
CA LEU A 4 -9.55 14.62 17.35
C LEU A 4 -8.93 14.71 18.75
N LEU A 5 -8.39 15.87 19.10
CA LEU A 5 -7.87 16.14 20.43
C LEU A 5 -8.97 16.05 21.49
N GLY A 6 -10.17 16.56 21.18
CA GLY A 6 -11.35 16.44 22.05
C GLY A 6 -11.78 15.00 22.27
N LEU A 7 -11.73 14.16 21.23
CA LEU A 7 -12.07 12.73 21.33
C LEU A 7 -11.03 11.96 22.15
N LEU A 8 -9.73 12.21 21.90
CA LEU A 8 -8.64 11.63 22.70
C LEU A 8 -8.75 12.03 24.17
N LEU A 9 -9.08 13.30 24.44
CA LEU A 9 -9.27 13.78 25.79
C LEU A 9 -10.53 13.16 26.43
N ALA A 10 -11.64 13.04 25.70
CA ALA A 10 -12.86 12.41 26.18
C ALA A 10 -12.67 10.90 26.46
N MET A 11 -11.92 10.21 25.61
CA MET A 11 -11.51 8.83 25.88
C MET A 11 -10.65 8.75 27.15
N ALA A 12 -9.62 9.59 27.29
CA ALA A 12 -8.75 9.61 28.47
C ALA A 12 -9.50 9.89 29.80
N VAL A 13 -10.56 10.67 29.75
CA VAL A 13 -11.38 11.01 30.93
C VAL A 13 -12.41 9.91 31.26
N ALA A 14 -12.87 9.14 30.28
CA ALA A 14 -13.82 8.05 30.49
C ALA A 14 -13.19 6.80 31.15
N PHE A 15 -11.87 6.63 31.07
CA PHE A 15 -11.16 5.45 31.58
C PHE A 15 -11.20 5.24 33.10
N PRO A 16 -11.12 6.27 33.98
CA PRO A 16 -11.09 6.03 35.42
C PRO A 16 -12.36 5.34 35.95
N ALA A 17 -13.49 5.51 35.25
CA ALA A 17 -14.76 4.91 35.67
C ALA A 17 -14.93 3.43 35.26
N SER A 18 -14.05 2.90 34.38
CA SER A 18 -14.12 1.56 33.81
C SER A 18 -12.89 0.69 34.12
N ALA A 19 -12.02 1.14 35.01
CA ALA A 19 -10.70 0.54 35.26
C ALA A 19 -10.73 -0.94 35.70
N ASP A 20 -11.85 -1.39 36.24
CA ASP A 20 -12.02 -2.82 36.62
C ASP A 20 -12.43 -3.72 35.46
N VAL A 21 -12.86 -3.16 34.33
CA VAL A 21 -13.39 -3.92 33.16
C VAL A 21 -12.39 -3.95 32.01
N LEU A 22 -11.61 -2.88 31.82
CA LEU A 22 -10.65 -2.77 30.72
C LEU A 22 -9.24 -2.94 31.23
N LYS A 23 -8.53 -3.93 30.68
CA LYS A 23 -7.14 -4.21 31.03
C LYS A 23 -6.20 -3.88 29.84
N ASN A 24 -4.94 -3.65 30.13
CA ASN A 24 -3.89 -3.45 29.13
C ASN A 24 -4.25 -2.42 28.04
N VAL A 25 -4.83 -1.29 28.46
CA VAL A 25 -5.21 -0.21 27.54
C VAL A 25 -3.95 0.44 26.97
N THR A 26 -3.83 0.39 25.64
CA THR A 26 -2.73 1.02 24.89
C THR A 26 -3.27 2.02 23.89
N LEU A 27 -2.63 3.19 23.83
CA LEU A 27 -2.86 4.15 22.74
C LEU A 27 -2.14 3.63 21.49
N LYS A 28 -2.83 3.67 20.36
CA LYS A 28 -2.27 3.32 19.06
C LYS A 28 -2.51 4.46 18.08
N GLY A 29 -1.55 4.71 17.24
CA GLY A 29 -1.78 5.64 16.17
C GLY A 29 -0.56 6.05 15.38
N GLU A 30 -0.81 6.89 14.40
CA GLU A 30 0.23 7.55 13.62
C GLU A 30 -0.22 8.91 13.12
N ILE A 31 0.72 9.79 12.91
CA ILE A 31 0.52 11.05 12.20
C ILE A 31 1.52 11.07 11.05
N GLN A 32 1.01 11.19 9.84
CA GLN A 32 1.83 11.35 8.65
C GLN A 32 1.53 12.68 7.98
N THR A 33 2.56 13.38 7.56
CA THR A 33 2.45 14.61 6.76
C THR A 33 3.42 14.52 5.60
N ILE A 34 2.95 14.83 4.39
CA ILE A 34 3.80 14.90 3.20
C ILE A 34 3.51 16.20 2.48
N ALA A 35 4.54 16.98 2.22
CA ALA A 35 4.56 18.07 1.27
C ALA A 35 5.24 17.58 -0.02
N SER A 36 4.62 17.78 -1.16
CA SER A 36 5.15 17.39 -2.47
C SER A 36 4.99 18.51 -3.48
N ASP A 37 5.94 18.61 -4.41
CA ASP A 37 5.90 19.51 -5.57
C ASP A 37 6.29 18.68 -6.80
N VAL A 38 5.35 18.55 -7.74
CA VAL A 38 5.56 17.85 -9.01
C VAL A 38 5.55 18.86 -10.14
N ARG A 39 6.58 18.86 -10.97
CA ARG A 39 6.72 19.73 -12.12
C ARG A 39 6.70 18.94 -13.41
N HIS A 40 5.73 19.21 -14.24
CA HIS A 40 5.61 18.65 -15.57
C HIS A 40 6.22 19.63 -16.59
N ASN A 41 7.28 19.22 -17.26
CA ASN A 41 7.87 20.00 -18.33
C ASN A 41 7.10 19.74 -19.65
N ASP A 42 6.98 20.78 -20.48
CA ASP A 42 6.32 20.74 -21.81
C ASP A 42 4.80 20.52 -21.85
N VAL A 43 4.10 20.71 -20.73
CA VAL A 43 2.62 20.81 -20.71
C VAL A 43 2.14 22.27 -20.58
N ALA A 44 0.86 22.51 -20.77
CA ALA A 44 0.28 23.84 -20.62
C ALA A 44 0.56 24.44 -19.23
N ALA A 45 0.69 25.75 -19.15
CA ALA A 45 1.20 26.44 -17.96
C ALA A 45 0.38 26.17 -16.68
N ASP A 46 -0.91 25.94 -16.83
CA ASP A 46 -1.88 25.62 -15.76
C ASP A 46 -1.78 24.17 -15.25
N ALA A 47 -1.18 23.26 -16.05
CA ALA A 47 -0.95 21.87 -15.68
C ALA A 47 0.51 21.57 -15.27
N ARG A 48 1.39 22.60 -15.26
CA ARG A 48 2.84 22.41 -15.04
C ARG A 48 3.23 22.07 -13.62
N TYR A 49 2.41 22.44 -12.66
CA TYR A 49 2.75 22.32 -11.24
C TYR A 49 1.62 21.65 -10.50
N ASN A 50 1.95 20.63 -9.78
CA ASN A 50 1.07 19.98 -8.83
C ASN A 50 1.78 19.94 -7.48
N SER A 51 1.42 20.86 -6.58
CA SER A 51 2.04 20.97 -5.27
C SER A 51 0.98 20.91 -4.18
N GLY A 52 1.29 20.28 -3.10
CA GLY A 52 0.38 20.17 -1.98
C GLY A 52 1.03 19.64 -0.72
N THR A 53 0.35 19.82 0.39
CA THR A 53 0.71 19.24 1.68
C THR A 53 -0.50 18.53 2.22
N ASN A 54 -0.37 17.23 2.43
CA ASN A 54 -1.42 16.37 2.96
C ASN A 54 -0.99 15.79 4.29
N ALA A 55 -1.96 15.55 5.15
CA ALA A 55 -1.73 14.87 6.40
C ALA A 55 -2.84 13.87 6.71
N ARG A 56 -2.45 12.77 7.34
CA ARG A 56 -3.35 11.78 7.93
C ARG A 56 -2.99 11.60 9.39
N ALA A 57 -4.00 11.55 10.23
CA ALA A 57 -3.89 11.11 11.62
C ALA A 57 -4.72 9.83 11.78
N LEU A 58 -4.10 8.79 12.31
CA LEU A 58 -4.73 7.61 12.86
C LEU A 58 -4.60 7.68 14.37
N ALA A 59 -5.68 7.49 15.11
CA ALA A 59 -5.62 7.48 16.56
C ALA A 59 -6.73 6.60 17.14
N GLY A 60 -6.37 5.80 18.13
CA GLY A 60 -7.29 4.87 18.74
C GLY A 60 -6.70 4.13 19.91
N LEU A 61 -7.38 3.06 20.30
CA LEU A 61 -7.09 2.28 21.49
C LEU A 61 -7.12 0.79 21.18
N SER A 62 -6.27 0.06 21.86
CA SER A 62 -6.32 -1.37 22.02
C SER A 62 -6.48 -1.70 23.50
N PHE A 63 -7.38 -2.62 23.84
CA PHE A 63 -7.60 -3.01 25.22
C PHE A 63 -8.13 -4.44 25.34
N ASP A 64 -7.80 -5.11 26.43
CA ASP A 64 -8.28 -6.45 26.72
C ASP A 64 -9.62 -6.34 27.45
N LEU A 65 -10.64 -7.04 26.92
CA LEU A 65 -11.96 -7.18 27.53
C LEU A 65 -11.95 -8.27 28.61
N VAL A 66 -11.37 -9.40 28.26
CA VAL A 66 -11.10 -10.54 29.16
C VAL A 66 -9.82 -11.21 28.65
N GLU A 67 -9.36 -12.26 29.33
CA GLU A 67 -8.27 -13.09 28.87
C GLU A 67 -8.56 -13.62 27.45
N ASP A 68 -7.56 -13.56 26.56
CA ASP A 68 -7.67 -13.97 25.15
C ASP A 68 -8.67 -13.18 24.29
N VAL A 69 -9.25 -12.06 24.78
CA VAL A 69 -10.17 -11.23 24.01
C VAL A 69 -9.73 -9.77 24.05
N ARG A 70 -9.25 -9.27 22.91
CA ARG A 70 -8.80 -7.89 22.73
C ARG A 70 -9.69 -7.14 21.77
N ALA A 71 -10.02 -5.91 22.06
CA ALA A 71 -10.70 -5.00 21.15
C ALA A 71 -9.74 -3.91 20.65
N ASN A 72 -9.90 -3.53 19.38
CA ASN A 72 -9.19 -2.43 18.75
C ASN A 72 -10.20 -1.47 18.14
N VAL A 73 -10.00 -0.18 18.37
CA VAL A 73 -10.77 0.89 17.72
C VAL A 73 -9.79 1.96 17.27
N LEU A 74 -9.77 2.25 15.98
CA LEU A 74 -8.88 3.24 15.37
C LEU A 74 -9.68 4.13 14.43
N PHE A 75 -9.57 5.42 14.63
CA PHE A 75 -10.15 6.44 13.75
C PHE A 75 -9.08 7.06 12.89
N GLN A 76 -9.47 7.51 11.71
CA GLN A 76 -8.62 8.29 10.83
C GLN A 76 -9.25 9.61 10.47
N TYR A 77 -8.38 10.60 10.26
CA TYR A 77 -8.71 11.91 9.72
C TYR A 77 -7.64 12.33 8.73
N GLY A 78 -8.04 12.65 7.52
CA GLY A 78 -7.15 13.19 6.50
C GLY A 78 -7.51 14.64 6.19
N TYR A 79 -6.51 15.46 5.88
CA TYR A 79 -6.72 16.84 5.46
C TYR A 79 -5.58 17.33 4.56
N ALA A 80 -5.94 18.23 3.66
CA ALA A 80 -4.98 18.96 2.83
C ALA A 80 -4.73 20.36 3.42
N TRP A 81 -3.50 20.85 3.30
CA TRP A 81 -3.15 22.21 3.69
C TRP A 81 -3.34 23.13 2.49
N GLY A 82 -4.18 24.16 2.66
CA GLY A 82 -4.55 25.08 1.57
C GLY A 82 -5.73 24.56 0.75
N THR A 83 -6.55 25.47 0.27
CA THR A 83 -7.91 25.17 -0.19
C THR A 83 -8.07 24.98 -1.71
N ASN A 84 -7.00 25.01 -2.52
CA ASN A 84 -7.14 25.10 -3.98
C ASN A 84 -6.17 24.22 -4.80
N ASN A 85 -5.60 23.18 -4.22
CA ASN A 85 -4.67 22.33 -4.96
C ASN A 85 -5.37 21.09 -5.52
N LYS A 86 -5.29 20.89 -6.84
CA LYS A 86 -5.78 19.70 -7.54
C LYS A 86 -5.13 18.40 -7.03
N ALA A 87 -3.93 18.46 -6.44
CA ALA A 87 -3.28 17.33 -5.77
C ALA A 87 -4.06 16.78 -4.57
N ASN A 88 -5.05 17.51 -4.12
CA ASN A 88 -5.83 17.21 -2.92
C ASN A 88 -7.24 16.69 -3.23
N GLU A 89 -7.58 16.44 -4.50
CA GLU A 89 -8.92 16.00 -4.91
C GLU A 89 -9.33 14.68 -4.19
N GLY A 90 -8.37 13.82 -3.86
CA GLY A 90 -8.62 12.61 -3.08
C GLY A 90 -8.98 12.84 -1.60
N PHE A 91 -8.81 14.08 -1.09
CA PHE A 91 -9.16 14.48 0.28
C PHE A 91 -10.38 15.40 0.36
N ASP A 92 -10.83 15.98 -0.76
CA ASP A 92 -11.96 16.90 -0.77
C ASP A 92 -13.28 16.23 -0.33
N ASN A 93 -13.37 14.90 -0.48
CA ASN A 93 -14.48 14.10 0.02
C ASN A 93 -14.23 13.48 1.41
N ALA A 94 -13.10 13.78 2.04
CA ALA A 94 -12.73 13.25 3.35
C ALA A 94 -13.17 14.16 4.51
N ASP A 95 -14.23 14.93 4.32
CA ASP A 95 -14.82 15.75 5.37
C ASP A 95 -15.30 14.87 6.52
N GLY A 96 -14.42 14.70 7.49
CA GLY A 96 -14.80 14.04 8.73
C GLY A 96 -13.85 12.92 9.16
N MET A 97 -14.14 12.45 10.35
CA MET A 97 -13.44 11.34 10.97
C MET A 97 -14.05 10.03 10.44
N LYS A 98 -13.20 9.14 9.95
CA LYS A 98 -13.59 7.81 9.46
C LYS A 98 -13.11 6.74 10.43
N LEU A 99 -13.82 5.63 10.51
CA LEU A 99 -13.45 4.47 11.32
C LEU A 99 -12.47 3.60 10.52
N ALA A 100 -11.19 3.58 10.90
CA ALA A 100 -10.15 2.81 10.22
C ALA A 100 -10.10 1.35 10.68
N GLU A 101 -10.20 1.11 11.99
CA GLU A 101 -10.34 -0.23 12.57
C GLU A 101 -11.41 -0.24 13.66
N ALA A 102 -12.16 -1.32 13.71
CA ALA A 102 -13.09 -1.66 14.79
C ALA A 102 -13.26 -3.18 14.79
N ASN A 103 -12.45 -3.85 15.60
CA ASN A 103 -12.43 -5.32 15.61
C ASN A 103 -12.21 -5.88 17.00
N VAL A 104 -12.56 -7.15 17.12
CA VAL A 104 -12.25 -7.99 18.27
C VAL A 104 -11.33 -9.11 17.82
N VAL A 105 -10.26 -9.29 18.55
CA VAL A 105 -9.31 -10.37 18.38
C VAL A 105 -9.56 -11.42 19.47
N LEU A 106 -9.78 -12.64 19.05
CA LEU A 106 -9.95 -13.82 19.89
C LEU A 106 -8.70 -14.67 19.73
N SER A 107 -7.82 -14.68 20.74
CA SER A 107 -6.62 -15.49 20.74
C SER A 107 -6.91 -16.86 21.34
N ASN A 108 -6.02 -17.82 21.11
CA ASN A 108 -6.07 -19.18 21.67
C ASN A 108 -7.38 -19.94 21.39
N LEU A 109 -8.12 -19.59 20.32
CA LEU A 109 -9.28 -20.35 19.91
C LEU A 109 -8.84 -21.80 19.58
N PHE A 110 -9.52 -22.78 20.21
CA PHE A 110 -9.19 -24.19 20.02
C PHE A 110 -7.70 -24.49 20.23
N CYS A 111 -7.09 -23.81 21.22
CA CYS A 111 -5.68 -23.83 21.67
C CYS A 111 -4.63 -23.16 20.76
N CYS A 112 -4.91 -22.76 19.54
CA CYS A 112 -3.82 -22.28 18.66
C CYS A 112 -4.27 -21.39 17.50
N LEU A 113 -5.58 -21.15 17.37
CA LEU A 113 -6.09 -20.22 16.35
C LEU A 113 -6.27 -18.82 16.93
N GLU A 114 -6.07 -17.84 16.08
CA GLU A 114 -6.49 -16.46 16.32
C GLU A 114 -7.60 -16.10 15.35
N ALA A 115 -8.66 -15.49 15.83
CA ALA A 115 -9.70 -14.92 14.98
C ALA A 115 -9.83 -13.41 15.21
N THR A 116 -9.85 -12.63 14.12
CA THR A 116 -10.15 -11.20 14.14
C THR A 116 -11.48 -10.97 13.43
N VAL A 117 -12.43 -10.32 14.11
CA VAL A 117 -13.78 -10.06 13.59
C VAL A 117 -14.04 -8.57 13.60
N GLY A 118 -14.40 -8.00 12.46
CA GLY A 118 -14.73 -6.58 12.29
C GLY A 118 -13.81 -5.88 11.30
N ARG A 119 -13.82 -4.54 11.36
CA ARG A 119 -13.01 -3.70 10.47
C ARG A 119 -11.54 -3.78 10.81
N GLN A 120 -10.69 -4.16 9.84
CA GLN A 120 -9.29 -4.45 10.06
C GLN A 120 -8.43 -4.18 8.82
N PHE A 121 -7.15 -3.93 9.03
CA PHE A 121 -6.16 -3.91 7.96
C PHE A 121 -5.73 -5.33 7.59
N TYR A 122 -5.26 -5.50 6.35
CA TYR A 122 -4.85 -6.80 5.82
C TYR A 122 -3.75 -6.69 4.78
N GLY A 123 -2.80 -7.61 4.83
CA GLY A 123 -1.70 -7.72 3.87
C GLY A 123 -0.45 -6.94 4.26
N ASP A 124 0.57 -7.02 3.42
CA ASP A 124 1.83 -6.28 3.55
C ASP A 124 1.78 -5.05 2.66
N GLU A 125 2.22 -3.89 3.15
CA GLU A 125 2.23 -2.63 2.40
C GLU A 125 3.00 -2.72 1.08
N ASN A 126 4.05 -3.53 1.01
CA ASN A 126 4.86 -3.72 -0.19
C ASN A 126 4.36 -4.86 -1.11
N SER A 127 3.22 -5.46 -0.78
CA SER A 127 2.64 -6.51 -1.61
C SER A 127 2.22 -5.97 -2.98
N ALA A 128 2.57 -6.68 -4.03
CA ALA A 128 2.09 -6.41 -5.38
C ALA A 128 0.64 -6.88 -5.60
N VAL A 129 0.11 -7.70 -4.70
CA VAL A 129 -1.13 -8.46 -4.96
C VAL A 129 -2.26 -8.08 -4.02
N MET A 130 -2.00 -7.96 -2.72
CA MET A 130 -3.05 -7.76 -1.73
C MET A 130 -2.59 -6.86 -0.59
N TYR A 131 -3.23 -5.68 -0.45
CA TYR A 131 -3.01 -4.79 0.67
C TYR A 131 -4.21 -3.89 0.93
N PHE A 132 -4.63 -3.83 2.19
CA PHE A 132 -5.59 -2.88 2.74
C PHE A 132 -5.04 -2.34 4.06
N GLY A 133 -4.65 -1.09 4.08
CA GLY A 133 -4.02 -0.46 5.24
C GLY A 133 -3.55 0.95 4.95
N PRO A 134 -2.88 1.58 5.93
CA PRO A 134 -2.25 2.88 5.76
C PRO A 134 -1.02 2.78 4.86
N THR A 135 -0.90 3.67 3.89
CA THR A 135 0.25 3.74 2.98
C THR A 135 1.21 4.84 3.43
N HIS A 136 2.51 4.52 3.42
CA HIS A 136 3.56 5.42 3.84
C HIS A 136 4.43 5.84 2.66
N TYR A 137 5.10 6.98 2.78
CA TYR A 137 6.03 7.52 1.77
C TYR A 137 5.43 7.70 0.37
N ASN A 138 4.11 7.87 0.32
CA ASN A 138 3.43 8.08 -0.95
C ASN A 138 3.89 9.38 -1.58
N ALA A 139 4.11 9.27 -2.85
CA ALA A 139 4.65 10.32 -3.64
C ALA A 139 3.72 11.53 -3.83
N GLU A 140 2.43 11.37 -3.99
CA GLU A 140 1.51 12.49 -4.30
C GLU A 140 0.72 13.00 -3.10
N GLY A 141 0.94 12.45 -1.95
CA GLY A 141 0.25 12.86 -0.72
C GLY A 141 -0.05 11.71 0.22
N VAL A 142 -0.86 11.97 1.21
CA VAL A 142 -1.25 10.98 2.20
C VAL A 142 -2.67 10.51 1.93
N ASN A 143 -2.84 9.26 1.54
CA ASN A 143 -4.15 8.67 1.31
C ASN A 143 -4.80 8.17 2.61
N LEU A 144 -6.12 8.13 2.65
CA LEU A 144 -6.84 7.46 3.71
C LEU A 144 -6.56 5.95 3.67
N ALA A 145 -6.39 5.36 4.84
CA ALA A 145 -6.18 3.91 4.96
C ALA A 145 -7.44 3.16 4.53
N ARG A 146 -7.31 2.20 3.64
CA ARG A 146 -8.39 1.27 3.29
C ARG A 146 -8.45 0.15 4.30
N ALA A 147 -9.62 -0.44 4.49
CA ALA A 147 -9.83 -1.52 5.43
C ALA A 147 -10.81 -2.58 4.87
N LEU A 148 -10.85 -3.74 5.52
CA LEU A 148 -11.82 -4.80 5.27
C LEU A 148 -12.74 -4.96 6.47
N ASP A 149 -14.03 -5.09 6.25
CA ASP A 149 -15.00 -5.56 7.23
C ASP A 149 -15.11 -7.08 7.11
N ALA A 150 -14.36 -7.81 7.95
CA ALA A 150 -14.08 -9.22 7.70
C ALA A 150 -13.96 -10.06 8.96
N VAL A 151 -14.07 -11.37 8.76
CA VAL A 151 -13.58 -12.40 9.69
C VAL A 151 -12.27 -12.92 9.11
N LYS A 152 -11.20 -12.80 9.89
CA LYS A 152 -9.89 -13.39 9.62
C LYS A 152 -9.62 -14.48 10.65
N VAL A 153 -9.19 -15.64 10.20
CA VAL A 153 -8.72 -16.72 11.09
C VAL A 153 -7.30 -17.05 10.70
N SER A 154 -6.41 -17.10 11.67
CA SER A 154 -4.99 -17.39 11.46
C SER A 154 -4.47 -18.42 12.45
N TYR A 155 -3.48 -19.14 11.98
CA TYR A 155 -2.64 -20.05 12.74
C TYR A 155 -1.18 -19.74 12.40
N SER A 156 -0.30 -19.79 13.39
CA SER A 156 1.13 -19.65 13.16
C SER A 156 1.92 -20.47 14.16
N ASP A 157 2.93 -21.18 13.66
CA ASP A 157 4.01 -21.81 14.43
C ASP A 157 5.35 -21.51 13.73
N ASP A 158 6.44 -22.08 14.21
CA ASP A 158 7.79 -21.84 13.66
C ASP A 158 7.93 -22.33 12.21
N PHE A 159 7.22 -23.38 11.83
CA PHE A 159 7.29 -23.99 10.51
C PHE A 159 6.30 -23.40 9.52
N LYS A 160 5.09 -23.04 9.97
CA LYS A 160 4.01 -22.62 9.06
C LYS A 160 3.15 -21.51 9.65
N SER A 161 2.62 -20.67 8.79
CA SER A 161 1.47 -19.82 9.10
C SER A 161 0.40 -20.00 8.04
N PHE A 162 -0.85 -19.94 8.46
CA PHE A 162 -2.00 -20.05 7.60
C PHE A 162 -3.02 -18.99 8.00
N THR A 163 -3.57 -18.29 7.01
CA THR A 163 -4.59 -17.27 7.22
C THR A 163 -5.73 -17.48 6.25
N MET A 164 -6.95 -17.38 6.74
CA MET A 164 -8.17 -17.30 5.93
C MET A 164 -8.86 -15.97 6.20
N ILE A 165 -9.47 -15.39 5.17
CA ILE A 165 -10.26 -14.16 5.30
C ILE A 165 -11.54 -14.27 4.50
N ALA A 166 -12.64 -13.77 5.07
CA ALA A 166 -13.92 -13.61 4.40
C ALA A 166 -14.60 -12.33 4.87
N GLY A 167 -15.02 -11.48 3.95
CA GLY A 167 -15.60 -10.19 4.32
C GLY A 167 -15.94 -9.31 3.14
N LYS A 168 -15.93 -8.01 3.38
CA LYS A 168 -16.20 -6.97 2.40
C LYS A 168 -15.13 -5.89 2.44
N VAL A 169 -14.88 -5.27 1.31
CA VAL A 169 -14.06 -4.06 1.24
C VAL A 169 -14.88 -2.90 1.80
N ALA A 170 -14.37 -2.23 2.81
CA ALA A 170 -15.06 -1.07 3.38
C ALA A 170 -15.03 0.09 2.39
N SER A 171 -16.20 0.56 1.99
CA SER A 171 -16.35 1.77 1.17
C SER A 171 -16.33 3.03 2.05
N TRP A 172 -15.68 4.09 1.56
CA TRP A 172 -15.64 5.39 2.22
C TRP A 172 -16.42 6.47 1.45
N GLU A 173 -16.80 6.19 0.19
CA GLU A 173 -17.09 7.25 -0.77
C GLU A 173 -18.58 7.58 -0.95
N ASP A 174 -19.56 6.72 -0.59
CA ASP A 174 -20.95 7.07 -0.82
C ASP A 174 -21.90 6.52 0.23
N GLU A 175 -22.64 7.45 0.86
CA GLU A 175 -23.79 7.10 1.71
C GLU A 175 -24.93 6.44 0.90
N ASP A 176 -24.97 6.63 -0.41
CA ASP A 176 -25.99 6.08 -1.32
C ASP A 176 -25.60 4.73 -1.98
N ALA A 177 -24.35 4.30 -1.83
CA ALA A 177 -23.86 3.05 -2.44
C ALA A 177 -24.20 1.79 -1.63
N SER A 178 -25.43 1.66 -1.18
CA SER A 178 -25.92 0.52 -0.36
C SER A 178 -25.82 -0.86 -1.03
N ASN A 179 -25.37 -0.95 -2.28
CA ASN A 179 -25.30 -2.19 -3.05
C ASN A 179 -23.94 -2.51 -3.67
N ASN A 180 -22.87 -1.78 -3.36
CA ASN A 180 -21.60 -1.86 -4.08
C ASN A 180 -20.41 -2.37 -3.25
N ASP A 181 -20.64 -3.07 -2.17
CA ASP A 181 -19.57 -3.62 -1.33
C ASP A 181 -18.98 -4.87 -1.96
N ALA A 182 -17.75 -4.78 -2.48
CA ALA A 182 -17.06 -5.95 -2.97
C ALA A 182 -16.82 -6.95 -1.84
N ALA A 183 -17.31 -8.17 -2.02
CA ALA A 183 -16.98 -9.25 -1.11
C ALA A 183 -15.59 -9.79 -1.40
N VAL A 184 -14.83 -10.16 -0.36
CA VAL A 184 -13.51 -10.77 -0.45
C VAL A 184 -13.48 -12.10 0.27
N TYR A 185 -12.89 -13.10 -0.38
CA TYR A 185 -12.59 -14.42 0.18
C TYR A 185 -11.16 -14.76 -0.14
N GLY A 186 -10.41 -15.28 0.80
CA GLY A 186 -9.01 -15.62 0.52
C GLY A 186 -8.38 -16.53 1.55
N ALA A 187 -7.25 -17.09 1.13
CA ALA A 187 -6.38 -17.87 1.98
C ALA A 187 -4.92 -17.62 1.60
N ASP A 188 -4.07 -17.67 2.61
CA ASP A 188 -2.62 -17.54 2.52
C ASP A 188 -1.98 -18.65 3.38
N LEU A 189 -1.00 -19.34 2.82
CA LEU A 189 -0.19 -20.35 3.50
C LEU A 189 1.27 -19.99 3.31
N LYS A 190 2.00 -19.80 4.39
CA LYS A 190 3.46 -19.66 4.38
C LYS A 190 4.10 -20.83 5.10
N LEU A 191 5.14 -21.41 4.50
CA LEU A 191 5.97 -22.47 5.05
C LEU A 191 7.40 -21.95 5.21
N ASN A 192 7.96 -22.04 6.39
CA ASN A 192 9.37 -21.78 6.67
C ASN A 192 10.11 -23.12 6.52
N LEU A 193 10.64 -23.38 5.34
CA LEU A 193 11.30 -24.65 5.02
C LEU A 193 12.64 -24.79 5.74
N THR A 194 13.32 -23.67 5.93
CA THR A 194 14.51 -23.49 6.77
C THR A 194 14.49 -22.08 7.34
N ASP A 195 15.46 -21.73 8.19
CA ASP A 195 15.61 -20.35 8.71
C ASP A 195 15.83 -19.33 7.60
N ALA A 196 16.37 -19.74 6.46
CA ALA A 196 16.66 -18.88 5.33
C ALA A 196 15.66 -19.02 4.16
N VAL A 197 14.82 -20.07 4.11
CA VAL A 197 13.97 -20.37 2.95
C VAL A 197 12.52 -20.42 3.37
N SER A 198 11.69 -19.62 2.74
CA SER A 198 10.24 -19.68 2.92
C SER A 198 9.50 -19.74 1.58
N LEU A 199 8.39 -20.47 1.59
CA LEU A 199 7.45 -20.60 0.48
C LEU A 199 6.10 -20.09 0.95
N GLN A 200 5.50 -19.16 0.20
CA GLN A 200 4.14 -18.67 0.41
C GLN A 200 3.28 -19.04 -0.80
N ALA A 201 2.06 -19.46 -0.56
CA ALA A 201 1.04 -19.65 -1.57
C ALA A 201 -0.27 -19.00 -1.12
N TYR A 202 -0.95 -18.31 -2.05
CA TYR A 202 -2.15 -17.58 -1.72
C TYR A 202 -3.18 -17.62 -2.84
N GLY A 203 -4.43 -17.35 -2.48
CA GLY A 203 -5.50 -17.15 -3.44
C GLY A 203 -6.60 -16.27 -2.86
N TYR A 204 -7.13 -15.38 -3.69
CA TYR A 204 -8.17 -14.41 -3.32
C TYR A 204 -9.21 -14.30 -4.42
N ASP A 205 -10.48 -14.18 -4.03
CA ASP A 205 -11.64 -13.97 -4.89
C ASP A 205 -12.40 -12.74 -4.40
N PHE A 206 -12.48 -11.73 -5.25
CA PHE A 206 -13.25 -10.51 -5.04
C PHE A 206 -14.48 -10.54 -5.93
N ARG A 207 -15.62 -10.27 -5.36
CA ARG A 207 -16.92 -10.25 -6.05
C ARG A 207 -17.53 -8.87 -5.99
N ASP A 208 -18.20 -8.47 -7.07
CA ASP A 208 -18.86 -7.18 -7.21
C ASP A 208 -17.91 -5.97 -7.13
N VAL A 209 -16.75 -6.05 -7.78
CA VAL A 209 -15.71 -5.01 -7.78
C VAL A 209 -15.98 -3.83 -8.73
N SER A 210 -17.12 -3.77 -9.39
CA SER A 210 -17.41 -2.77 -10.44
C SER A 210 -17.25 -1.31 -10.01
N TYR A 211 -17.41 -1.01 -8.74
CA TYR A 211 -17.25 0.34 -8.19
C TYR A 211 -15.80 0.69 -7.77
N MET A 212 -14.93 -0.29 -7.66
CA MET A 212 -13.56 -0.04 -7.17
C MET A 212 -12.64 0.58 -8.21
N LYS A 213 -13.03 0.59 -9.49
CA LYS A 213 -12.21 1.06 -10.61
C LYS A 213 -12.84 2.19 -11.44
N GLY A 214 -13.82 2.91 -10.97
CA GLY A 214 -14.43 4.01 -11.73
C GLY A 214 -15.02 3.54 -13.06
N ASP A 215 -14.75 4.26 -14.17
CA ASP A 215 -15.39 4.07 -15.48
C ASP A 215 -15.07 2.75 -16.20
N VAL A 216 -14.36 1.82 -15.58
CA VAL A 216 -14.16 0.49 -16.16
C VAL A 216 -15.46 -0.29 -16.02
N VAL A 217 -16.30 -0.24 -17.02
CA VAL A 217 -17.53 -1.06 -17.14
C VAL A 217 -17.09 -2.50 -17.38
N ALA A 218 -16.82 -3.21 -16.31
CA ALA A 218 -16.54 -4.63 -16.37
C ALA A 218 -17.82 -5.39 -16.69
N THR A 219 -17.81 -6.18 -17.75
CA THR A 219 -18.85 -7.19 -18.00
C THR A 219 -18.80 -8.31 -16.97
N ASP A 220 -17.68 -8.46 -16.29
CA ASP A 220 -17.47 -9.43 -15.21
C ASP A 220 -17.13 -8.67 -13.92
N LYS A 221 -17.98 -8.79 -12.91
CA LYS A 221 -17.86 -8.08 -11.62
C LYS A 221 -16.92 -8.77 -10.63
N ASN A 222 -16.28 -9.86 -11.02
CA ASN A 222 -15.46 -10.68 -10.15
C ASN A 222 -14.00 -10.60 -10.56
N VAL A 223 -13.10 -10.52 -9.60
CA VAL A 223 -11.65 -10.57 -9.79
C VAL A 223 -11.09 -11.62 -8.86
N GLY A 224 -10.42 -12.61 -9.42
CA GLY A 224 -9.73 -13.61 -8.62
C GLY A 224 -8.28 -13.72 -9.06
N PHE A 225 -7.41 -14.01 -8.11
CA PHE A 225 -5.99 -14.27 -8.37
C PHE A 225 -5.42 -15.25 -7.37
N TYR A 226 -4.44 -16.00 -7.82
CA TYR A 226 -3.63 -16.89 -6.99
C TYR A 226 -2.17 -16.71 -7.33
N GLY A 227 -1.31 -17.07 -6.40
CA GLY A 227 0.12 -16.93 -6.60
C GLY A 227 0.94 -17.72 -5.60
N ALA A 228 2.24 -17.66 -5.84
CA ALA A 228 3.24 -18.21 -4.95
C ALA A 228 4.48 -17.31 -4.91
N LYS A 229 5.12 -17.23 -3.75
CA LYS A 229 6.35 -16.49 -3.51
C LYS A 229 7.36 -17.43 -2.83
N LEU A 230 8.53 -17.55 -3.42
CA LEU A 230 9.69 -18.18 -2.82
C LEU A 230 10.63 -17.08 -2.34
N ALA A 231 11.05 -17.15 -1.09
CA ALA A 231 12.04 -16.23 -0.55
C ALA A 231 13.22 -17.00 0.03
N PHE A 232 14.41 -16.50 -0.25
CA PHE A 232 15.68 -16.94 0.30
C PHE A 232 16.35 -15.74 0.98
N ASN A 233 16.47 -15.82 2.31
CA ASN A 233 16.93 -14.72 3.16
C ASN A 233 18.01 -15.20 4.13
N PRO A 234 19.24 -15.48 3.64
CA PRO A 234 20.39 -15.69 4.51
C PRO A 234 20.81 -14.35 5.16
N GLU A 235 21.70 -14.39 6.16
CA GLU A 235 22.07 -13.23 6.99
C GLU A 235 22.43 -11.95 6.20
N ALA A 236 23.11 -12.06 5.06
CA ALA A 236 23.62 -10.91 4.29
C ALA A 236 22.90 -10.69 2.95
N ALA A 237 21.88 -11.47 2.62
CA ALA A 237 21.22 -11.35 1.32
C ALA A 237 19.71 -11.66 1.41
N LEU A 238 18.96 -11.07 0.52
CA LEU A 238 17.55 -11.36 0.28
C LEU A 238 17.37 -11.65 -1.21
N LEU A 239 16.72 -12.74 -1.54
CA LEU A 239 16.21 -13.01 -2.87
C LEU A 239 14.76 -13.48 -2.75
N SER A 240 13.86 -12.89 -3.51
CA SER A 240 12.48 -13.40 -3.60
C SER A 240 12.00 -13.42 -5.05
N VAL A 241 11.20 -14.41 -5.37
CA VAL A 241 10.50 -14.53 -6.65
C VAL A 241 9.04 -14.81 -6.37
N GLU A 242 8.17 -14.02 -6.98
CA GLU A 242 6.73 -14.12 -6.85
C GLU A 242 6.10 -14.26 -8.24
N TYR A 243 5.18 -15.20 -8.35
CA TYR A 243 4.30 -15.37 -9.51
C TYR A 243 2.87 -15.23 -9.06
N ALA A 244 2.08 -14.43 -9.76
CA ALA A 244 0.64 -14.36 -9.57
C ALA A 244 -0.10 -14.41 -10.91
N ARG A 245 -1.32 -14.94 -10.88
CA ARG A 245 -2.19 -15.06 -12.05
C ARG A 245 -3.64 -14.83 -11.66
N ASN A 246 -4.37 -14.12 -12.52
CA ASN A 246 -5.81 -14.00 -12.42
C ASN A 246 -6.50 -15.30 -12.87
N PHE A 247 -7.57 -15.69 -12.19
CA PHE A 247 -8.49 -16.76 -12.61
C PHE A 247 -9.90 -16.24 -12.91
N ALA A 248 -10.18 -14.99 -12.48
CA ALA A 248 -11.39 -14.26 -12.83
C ALA A 248 -11.01 -12.78 -13.01
N GLY A 249 -11.83 -12.00 -13.70
CA GLY A 249 -11.59 -10.57 -13.93
C GLY A 249 -10.66 -10.25 -15.09
N ASP A 250 -10.22 -11.25 -15.83
CA ASP A 250 -9.45 -11.10 -17.06
C ASP A 250 -10.17 -10.29 -18.16
N ARG A 251 -11.48 -10.06 -18.00
CA ARG A 251 -12.31 -9.20 -18.86
C ARG A 251 -12.39 -7.75 -18.38
N LEU A 252 -11.81 -7.42 -17.23
CA LEU A 252 -11.73 -6.04 -16.76
C LEU A 252 -10.87 -5.16 -17.68
N VAL A 253 -10.00 -5.78 -18.47
CA VAL A 253 -9.09 -5.11 -19.39
C VAL A 253 -9.30 -5.70 -20.79
N LYS A 254 -10.22 -5.11 -21.56
CA LYS A 254 -10.45 -5.38 -23.00
C LYS A 254 -10.57 -6.85 -23.44
N GLU A 255 -11.29 -7.07 -24.55
CA GLU A 255 -11.63 -8.34 -25.20
C GLU A 255 -10.47 -9.30 -25.54
N ASN A 256 -9.27 -9.06 -25.02
CA ASN A 256 -8.10 -9.88 -25.30
C ASN A 256 -7.99 -11.06 -24.34
N LYS A 257 -7.91 -12.20 -24.88
CA LYS A 257 -8.13 -13.57 -24.41
C LYS A 257 -7.06 -14.14 -23.46
N ASP A 258 -6.03 -13.38 -23.09
CA ASP A 258 -4.95 -13.89 -22.25
C ASP A 258 -5.23 -13.59 -20.78
N THR A 259 -5.24 -14.62 -19.95
CA THR A 259 -5.35 -14.48 -18.49
C THR A 259 -4.22 -13.61 -17.93
N GLY A 260 -4.57 -12.65 -17.06
CA GLY A 260 -3.61 -11.77 -16.43
C GLY A 260 -2.59 -12.53 -15.58
N TYR A 261 -1.32 -12.17 -15.68
CA TYR A 261 -0.27 -12.71 -14.82
C TYR A 261 0.87 -11.71 -14.61
N MET A 262 1.59 -11.88 -13.50
CA MET A 262 2.81 -11.17 -13.19
C MET A 262 3.91 -12.09 -12.70
N VAL A 263 5.16 -11.66 -12.88
CA VAL A 263 6.36 -12.19 -12.24
C VAL A 263 7.10 -11.03 -11.61
N LYS A 264 7.41 -11.14 -10.33
CA LYS A 264 8.21 -10.16 -9.59
C LYS A 264 9.42 -10.87 -8.96
N ALA A 265 10.57 -10.26 -9.06
CA ALA A 265 11.77 -10.73 -8.39
C ALA A 265 12.44 -9.55 -7.68
N ASP A 266 12.82 -9.73 -6.44
CA ASP A 266 13.53 -8.75 -5.62
C ASP A 266 14.81 -9.39 -5.08
N GLY A 267 15.90 -8.64 -5.08
CA GLY A 267 17.15 -9.02 -4.49
C GLY A 267 17.78 -7.88 -3.72
N ALA A 268 18.44 -8.20 -2.61
CA ALA A 268 19.24 -7.26 -1.85
C ALA A 268 20.48 -7.98 -1.29
N ILE A 269 21.58 -7.27 -1.20
CA ILE A 269 22.82 -7.75 -0.57
C ILE A 269 23.30 -6.66 0.38
N ASP A 270 23.49 -7.03 1.63
CA ASP A 270 24.05 -6.13 2.65
C ASP A 270 25.59 -6.23 2.64
N LEU A 271 26.20 -5.08 2.40
CA LEU A 271 27.65 -4.89 2.33
C LEU A 271 28.13 -3.97 3.47
N GLU A 272 27.59 -4.15 4.67
CA GLU A 272 27.82 -3.35 5.87
C GLU A 272 27.27 -1.91 5.79
N ALA A 273 28.03 -0.99 5.18
CA ALA A 273 27.65 0.42 5.03
C ALA A 273 26.69 0.68 3.86
N VAL A 274 26.55 -0.27 2.96
CA VAL A 274 25.78 -0.16 1.72
C VAL A 274 24.96 -1.42 1.53
N THR A 275 23.66 -1.28 1.30
CA THR A 275 22.80 -2.36 0.82
C THR A 275 22.54 -2.15 -0.67
N ALA A 276 22.99 -3.05 -1.52
CA ALA A 276 22.66 -3.04 -2.94
C ALA A 276 21.35 -3.78 -3.18
N ARG A 277 20.44 -3.20 -3.97
CA ARG A 277 19.11 -3.73 -4.27
C ARG A 277 18.91 -3.84 -5.78
N ALA A 278 18.17 -4.85 -6.20
CA ALA A 278 17.68 -4.97 -7.56
C ALA A 278 16.24 -5.52 -7.53
N ALA A 279 15.40 -5.03 -8.44
CA ALA A 279 14.07 -5.57 -8.62
C ALA A 279 13.71 -5.70 -10.11
N PHE A 280 12.91 -6.70 -10.39
CA PHE A 280 12.34 -6.95 -11.70
C PHE A 280 10.85 -7.20 -11.56
N LEU A 281 10.03 -6.55 -12.40
CA LEU A 281 8.61 -6.80 -12.52
C LEU A 281 8.26 -7.00 -14.00
N TYR A 282 7.49 -8.02 -14.25
CA TYR A 282 6.90 -8.30 -15.55
C TYR A 282 5.44 -8.65 -15.39
N SER A 283 4.56 -8.00 -16.13
CA SER A 283 3.15 -8.38 -16.22
C SER A 283 2.65 -8.29 -17.64
N ASN A 284 1.61 -9.07 -17.95
CA ASN A 284 0.82 -8.78 -19.14
C ASN A 284 -0.28 -7.76 -18.80
N GLY A 285 -0.83 -7.07 -19.82
CA GLY A 285 -1.79 -5.98 -19.67
C GLY A 285 -3.13 -6.37 -19.03
N ASN A 286 -3.38 -7.67 -18.84
CA ASN A 286 -4.60 -8.19 -18.24
C ASN A 286 -4.44 -8.51 -16.75
N PHE A 287 -3.24 -8.35 -16.17
CA PHE A 287 -3.03 -8.60 -14.76
C PHE A 287 -3.66 -7.49 -13.93
N PHE A 288 -4.42 -7.87 -12.93
CA PHE A 288 -5.07 -6.99 -11.99
C PHE A 288 -4.98 -7.54 -10.57
N ALA A 289 -4.68 -6.67 -9.60
CA ALA A 289 -4.57 -7.00 -8.18
C ALA A 289 -4.86 -5.79 -7.28
N PHE A 290 -4.99 -6.02 -5.98
CA PHE A 290 -5.25 -5.00 -4.97
C PHE A 290 -4.03 -4.73 -4.08
N GLY A 291 -2.84 -4.82 -4.64
CA GLY A 291 -1.60 -4.54 -3.95
C GLY A 291 -1.30 -3.04 -3.81
N ASN A 292 -0.19 -2.76 -3.14
CA ASN A 292 0.32 -1.40 -2.95
C ASN A 292 1.79 -1.28 -3.39
N TYR A 293 2.23 -2.12 -4.29
CA TYR A 293 3.59 -2.05 -4.81
C TYR A 293 3.83 -0.77 -5.60
N ARG A 294 4.80 0.02 -5.17
CA ARG A 294 5.10 1.36 -5.70
C ARG A 294 6.59 1.47 -5.95
N PRO A 295 7.04 1.22 -7.18
CA PRO A 295 8.45 1.27 -7.52
C PRO A 295 8.86 2.70 -7.69
N GLY A 296 9.04 3.67 -7.44
CA GLY A 296 9.55 4.99 -7.73
C GLY A 296 8.71 6.13 -7.13
N LEU A 297 9.24 7.31 -7.23
CA LEU A 297 8.60 8.54 -6.74
C LEU A 297 7.62 9.16 -7.74
N LEU A 298 7.82 8.92 -9.03
CA LEU A 298 7.04 9.52 -10.12
C LEU A 298 6.23 8.47 -10.86
N ILE A 299 6.80 7.31 -11.14
CA ILE A 299 6.16 6.22 -11.87
C ILE A 299 5.77 5.13 -10.89
N GLY A 300 4.57 4.58 -11.06
CA GLY A 300 3.98 3.62 -10.13
C GLY A 300 3.24 4.27 -8.97
N ASP A 301 2.97 5.56 -9.06
CA ASP A 301 2.06 6.24 -8.13
C ASP A 301 0.63 5.75 -8.36
N PRO A 302 -0.07 5.27 -7.32
CA PRO A 302 -1.42 4.74 -7.47
C PRO A 302 -2.47 5.80 -7.79
N MET A 303 -2.19 7.09 -7.59
CA MET A 303 -3.11 8.14 -8.00
C MET A 303 -3.08 8.39 -9.51
N LYS A 304 -2.02 7.95 -10.19
CA LYS A 304 -1.85 8.08 -11.65
C LYS A 304 -2.05 6.79 -12.42
N GLY A 305 -2.36 5.73 -11.75
CA GLY A 305 -2.55 4.40 -12.32
C GLY A 305 -1.72 3.34 -11.59
N GLU A 306 -2.18 2.13 -11.65
CA GLU A 306 -1.43 1.01 -11.11
C GLU A 306 -0.26 0.71 -12.03
N ILE A 307 0.86 0.25 -11.44
CA ILE A 307 2.05 -0.13 -12.24
C ILE A 307 1.71 -1.14 -13.34
N PHE A 308 0.72 -1.99 -13.12
CA PHE A 308 0.27 -3.02 -14.08
C PHE A 308 -0.48 -2.43 -15.27
N ASP A 309 -1.04 -1.23 -15.14
CA ASP A 309 -1.73 -0.50 -16.21
C ASP A 309 -0.77 0.40 -17.01
N TYR A 310 0.54 0.21 -16.88
CA TYR A 310 1.55 1.01 -17.55
C TYR A 310 1.35 1.07 -19.07
N THR A 311 1.01 -0.05 -19.68
CA THR A 311 0.54 -0.10 -21.09
C THR A 311 -0.57 -1.12 -21.23
N GLU A 312 -1.35 -1.05 -22.32
CA GLU A 312 -2.34 -2.08 -22.67
C GLU A 312 -1.71 -3.48 -22.81
N ASP A 313 -0.43 -3.56 -23.10
CA ASP A 313 0.34 -4.80 -23.25
C ASP A 313 0.94 -5.30 -21.91
N GLY A 314 0.90 -4.47 -20.85
CA GLY A 314 1.55 -4.73 -19.57
C GLY A 314 2.90 -4.03 -19.40
N VAL A 315 3.61 -4.37 -18.36
CA VAL A 315 4.85 -3.69 -17.95
C VAL A 315 6.03 -4.65 -17.85
N ARG A 316 7.20 -4.13 -18.18
CA ARG A 316 8.50 -4.68 -17.84
C ARG A 316 9.30 -3.59 -17.12
N MET A 317 9.56 -3.78 -15.85
CA MET A 317 10.32 -2.85 -15.01
C MET A 317 11.62 -3.50 -14.54
N PHE A 318 12.68 -2.71 -14.52
CA PHE A 318 13.93 -3.00 -13.82
C PHE A 318 14.23 -1.87 -12.85
N ASN A 319 14.68 -2.23 -11.67
CA ASN A 319 15.22 -1.31 -10.68
C ASN A 319 16.61 -1.77 -10.23
N VAL A 320 17.48 -0.80 -10.01
CA VAL A 320 18.73 -0.98 -9.26
C VAL A 320 18.82 0.15 -8.25
N GLY A 321 19.09 -0.18 -7.01
CA GLY A 321 19.15 0.79 -5.92
C GLY A 321 20.28 0.50 -4.95
N PHE A 322 20.68 1.53 -4.21
CA PHE A 322 21.68 1.48 -3.16
C PHE A 322 21.19 2.25 -1.95
N ASP A 323 21.23 1.60 -0.77
CA ASP A 323 20.98 2.25 0.50
C ASP A 323 22.30 2.46 1.23
N PHE A 324 22.56 3.71 1.59
CA PHE A 324 23.73 4.12 2.35
C PHE A 324 23.31 4.47 3.77
N LYS A 325 24.05 4.00 4.75
CA LYS A 325 23.86 4.35 6.16
C LYS A 325 25.07 5.18 6.65
N PRO A 326 25.16 6.48 6.29
CA PRO A 326 26.30 7.31 6.65
C PRO A 326 26.44 7.50 8.15
N TYR A 327 25.32 7.40 8.88
CA TYR A 327 25.22 7.44 10.34
C TYR A 327 24.09 6.52 10.79
N GLU A 328 24.12 6.08 12.03
CA GLU A 328 23.16 5.12 12.60
C GLU A 328 21.67 5.48 12.35
N LYS A 329 21.35 6.79 12.39
CA LYS A 329 19.97 7.28 12.23
C LYS A 329 19.58 7.69 10.81
N TRP A 330 20.52 7.60 9.88
CA TRP A 330 20.29 8.05 8.51
C TRP A 330 20.32 6.88 7.52
N THR A 331 19.35 6.87 6.63
CA THR A 331 19.40 6.03 5.42
C THR A 331 19.21 6.95 4.21
N VAL A 332 20.14 6.88 3.29
CA VAL A 332 20.09 7.61 2.00
C VAL A 332 20.03 6.57 0.90
N SER A 333 18.99 6.65 0.06
CA SER A 333 18.79 5.69 -1.03
C SER A 333 18.90 6.39 -2.37
N LEU A 334 19.59 5.74 -3.31
CA LEU A 334 19.66 6.11 -4.71
C LEU A 334 19.08 4.98 -5.54
N ASP A 335 18.06 5.25 -6.31
CA ASP A 335 17.33 4.27 -7.12
C ASP A 335 17.29 4.70 -8.59
N GLY A 336 17.47 3.75 -9.49
CA GLY A 336 17.27 3.91 -10.92
C GLY A 336 16.24 2.90 -11.43
N TYR A 337 15.29 3.37 -12.23
CA TYR A 337 14.25 2.54 -12.80
C TYR A 337 14.20 2.65 -14.31
N SER A 338 13.81 1.56 -14.94
CA SER A 338 13.47 1.50 -16.35
C SER A 338 12.11 0.83 -16.51
N PHE A 339 11.16 1.53 -17.10
CA PHE A 339 9.82 1.05 -17.39
C PHE A 339 9.62 0.97 -18.89
N GLN A 340 9.16 -0.18 -19.36
CA GLN A 340 8.86 -0.43 -20.77
C GLN A 340 7.55 -1.19 -20.89
N SER A 341 6.91 -1.10 -22.06
CA SER A 341 5.88 -2.06 -22.43
C SER A 341 6.47 -3.48 -22.43
N ARG A 342 5.62 -4.46 -22.20
CA ARG A 342 5.97 -5.88 -22.17
C ARG A 342 6.88 -6.30 -23.33
N PHE A 343 6.61 -5.83 -24.53
CA PHE A 343 7.34 -6.19 -25.75
C PHE A 343 8.57 -5.31 -26.03
N GLY A 344 8.76 -4.22 -25.30
CA GLY A 344 9.92 -3.33 -25.46
C GLY A 344 10.00 -2.68 -26.84
N ARG A 345 8.87 -2.40 -27.47
CA ARG A 345 8.79 -1.87 -28.84
C ARG A 345 9.15 -0.39 -28.96
N HIS A 346 9.12 0.33 -27.84
CA HIS A 346 9.30 1.78 -27.76
C HIS A 346 10.34 2.17 -26.71
N SER A 347 10.71 3.45 -26.68
CA SER A 347 11.69 3.94 -25.73
C SER A 347 11.21 3.79 -24.29
N ALA A 348 12.10 3.31 -23.43
CA ALA A 348 11.81 3.18 -22.00
C ALA A 348 11.54 4.55 -21.37
N THR A 349 10.69 4.56 -20.36
CA THR A 349 10.65 5.62 -19.37
C THR A 349 11.74 5.31 -18.33
N LEU A 350 12.58 6.29 -18.05
CA LEU A 350 13.66 6.19 -17.07
C LEU A 350 13.37 7.10 -15.90
N GLU A 351 13.56 6.60 -14.68
CA GLU A 351 13.42 7.38 -13.46
C GLU A 351 14.65 7.21 -12.59
N ALA A 352 15.04 8.29 -11.93
CA ALA A 352 16.11 8.28 -10.93
C ALA A 352 15.66 9.04 -9.70
N ASP A 353 15.79 8.39 -8.55
CA ASP A 353 15.32 8.89 -7.26
C ASP A 353 16.47 8.95 -6.25
N LEU A 354 16.51 10.04 -5.50
CA LEU A 354 17.34 10.18 -4.31
C LEU A 354 16.42 10.43 -3.12
N THR A 355 16.46 9.55 -2.14
CA THR A 355 15.67 9.68 -0.92
C THR A 355 16.54 9.65 0.31
N ALA A 356 16.09 10.29 1.37
CA ALA A 356 16.75 10.28 2.67
C ALA A 356 15.70 10.11 3.78
N LYS A 357 16.01 9.26 4.74
CA LYS A 357 15.24 9.02 5.95
C LYS A 357 16.10 9.27 7.17
N TYR A 358 15.54 9.95 8.16
CA TYR A 358 16.16 10.22 9.44
C TYR A 358 15.27 9.73 10.57
N ALA A 359 15.70 8.65 11.24
CA ALA A 359 15.05 8.13 12.43
C ALA A 359 15.45 9.00 13.64
N HIS A 360 14.64 10.01 13.99
CA HIS A 360 14.91 10.84 15.15
C HIS A 360 14.94 10.01 16.44
N ASN A 361 13.95 9.15 16.60
CA ASN A 361 13.83 8.11 17.62
C ASN A 361 12.93 6.98 17.09
N GLU A 362 12.53 6.03 17.96
CA GLU A 362 11.65 4.91 17.58
C GLU A 362 10.24 5.32 17.14
N TYR A 363 9.81 6.56 17.48
CA TYR A 363 8.45 7.05 17.19
C TYR A 363 8.41 8.05 16.04
N VAL A 364 9.52 8.73 15.73
CA VAL A 364 9.54 9.86 14.80
C VAL A 364 10.55 9.64 13.69
N GLU A 365 10.07 9.63 12.47
CA GLU A 365 10.89 9.59 11.26
C GLU A 365 10.61 10.82 10.39
N LEU A 366 11.67 11.45 9.90
CA LEU A 366 11.62 12.48 8.87
C LEU A 366 12.11 11.85 7.56
N PHE A 367 11.51 12.23 6.44
CA PHE A 367 11.97 11.76 5.14
C PHE A 367 11.88 12.87 4.09
N ALA A 368 12.77 12.79 3.11
CA ALA A 368 12.81 13.68 1.96
C ALA A 368 13.13 12.86 0.72
N GLY A 369 12.72 13.35 -0.45
CA GLY A 369 13.03 12.72 -1.72
C GLY A 369 13.00 13.70 -2.86
N VAL A 370 13.82 13.45 -3.87
CA VAL A 370 13.77 14.10 -5.18
C VAL A 370 13.82 13.02 -6.25
N GLY A 371 12.96 13.14 -7.25
CA GLY A 371 12.86 12.23 -8.38
C GLY A 371 12.91 12.98 -9.69
N TYR A 372 13.47 12.34 -10.70
CA TYR A 372 13.46 12.80 -12.08
C TYR A 372 13.04 11.64 -12.98
N ALA A 373 12.01 11.85 -13.78
CA ALA A 373 11.56 10.88 -14.77
C ALA A 373 11.61 11.47 -16.17
N LYS A 374 12.23 10.74 -17.09
CA LYS A 374 12.21 11.00 -18.53
C LYS A 374 11.28 10.01 -19.20
N TYR A 375 10.15 10.49 -19.65
CA TYR A 375 9.12 9.63 -20.23
C TYR A 375 9.51 9.13 -21.62
N GLY A 376 9.25 7.86 -21.85
CA GLY A 376 9.37 7.22 -23.15
C GLY A 376 8.25 7.62 -24.11
N THR A 377 8.15 6.90 -25.23
CA THR A 377 7.12 7.17 -26.25
C THR A 377 5.88 6.31 -26.08
N GLU A 378 5.83 5.47 -25.08
CA GLU A 378 4.72 4.55 -24.81
C GLU A 378 4.26 4.58 -23.36
N GLY A 379 3.04 4.10 -23.20
CA GLY A 379 2.37 3.90 -21.94
C GLY A 379 1.35 4.97 -21.63
N ASN A 380 0.58 4.75 -20.59
CA ASN A 380 -0.33 5.74 -20.02
C ASN A 380 0.42 6.98 -19.51
N TYR A 381 1.76 6.89 -19.44
CA TYR A 381 2.71 7.94 -19.08
C TYR A 381 3.48 8.41 -20.31
N ASN A 382 2.78 8.71 -21.39
CA ASN A 382 3.42 9.15 -22.63
C ASN A 382 3.68 10.68 -22.63
N LYS A 383 4.51 11.13 -23.58
CA LYS A 383 4.88 12.52 -23.74
C LYS A 383 3.70 13.48 -23.92
N THR A 384 2.58 13.00 -24.43
CA THR A 384 1.43 13.86 -24.72
C THR A 384 0.69 14.25 -23.47
N ASP A 385 0.68 13.37 -22.47
CA ASP A 385 -0.12 13.56 -21.26
C ASP A 385 0.71 14.13 -20.10
N PHE A 386 2.03 13.79 -20.02
CA PHE A 386 2.89 14.17 -18.90
C PHE A 386 4.13 15.02 -19.28
N GLY A 387 4.27 15.40 -20.55
CA GLY A 387 5.46 16.09 -21.03
C GLY A 387 6.64 15.16 -21.26
N LYS A 388 7.82 15.73 -21.54
CA LYS A 388 9.03 14.92 -21.82
C LYS A 388 9.70 14.45 -20.54
N ASP A 389 9.74 15.33 -19.55
CA ASP A 389 10.50 15.16 -18.33
C ASP A 389 9.68 15.69 -17.14
N ASN A 390 9.66 14.96 -16.04
CA ASN A 390 9.06 15.39 -14.80
C ASN A 390 10.08 15.39 -13.68
N THR A 391 9.92 16.33 -12.76
CA THR A 391 10.68 16.37 -11.51
C THR A 391 9.71 16.38 -10.34
N LYS A 392 10.12 15.77 -9.24
CA LYS A 392 9.38 15.76 -8.01
C LYS A 392 10.29 16.01 -6.83
N GLY A 393 9.82 16.83 -5.90
CA GLY A 393 10.37 16.96 -4.57
C GLY A 393 9.32 16.58 -3.52
N GLN A 394 9.73 15.91 -2.47
CA GLN A 394 8.88 15.63 -1.31
C GLN A 394 9.64 15.79 -0.01
N LEU A 395 8.90 16.18 1.02
CA LEU A 395 9.37 16.23 2.40
C LEU A 395 8.23 15.75 3.29
N GLY A 396 8.54 14.91 4.26
CA GLY A 396 7.51 14.39 5.13
C GLY A 396 8.00 14.00 6.51
N MET A 397 7.02 13.69 7.34
CA MET A 397 7.20 13.22 8.70
C MET A 397 6.20 12.11 9.00
N LEU A 398 6.67 11.08 9.67
CA LEU A 398 5.87 10.00 10.21
C LEU A 398 6.12 9.90 11.72
N ILE A 399 5.05 9.96 12.49
CA ILE A 399 5.07 9.74 13.95
C ILE A 399 4.20 8.52 14.22
N LYS A 400 4.74 7.53 14.95
CA LYS A 400 4.00 6.34 15.41
C LYS A 400 3.96 6.31 16.92
N PHE A 401 2.87 5.86 17.54
CA PHE A 401 2.70 5.76 18.99
C PHE A 401 1.69 4.70 19.40
#